data_9b8cb41ac88b883692d7853bf80686c0
#
_entry.id   9b8cb41ac88b883692d7853bf80686c0
#
_cell.length_a   1.000
_cell.length_b   1.000
_cell.length_c   1.000
_cell.angle_alpha   90.00
_cell.angle_beta   90.00
_cell.angle_gamma   90.00
#
_symmetry.space_group_name_H-M   'P 1'
#
loop_
_entity.id
_entity.type
_entity.pdbx_description
1 polymer ?
#
loop_
_entity_poly.entity_id
_entity_poly.type
_entity_poly.pdbx_seq_one_letter_code
_entity_poly.pdbx_strand_id
1 'polypeptide(L)'
;MKFNSIDSALEEIKNGRCIIVVDNEDRENEGDLVSASELITPDMVNFMAKEGRGLICVTIDSKKARSLNLEPMERKNSSLYETNFTISVDASKNTTTGISAFDRFETIRVIIDEKSKESDLARPGHIFPIVGKDGGV
;
A
#
# COMPACT_ATOMS: atom_id res chain seq x y z
N MET A 1 7.86 15.21 21.34
CA MET A 1 6.58 14.47 21.25
C MET A 1 6.76 13.12 21.95
N LYS A 2 5.74 12.58 22.64
CA LYS A 2 5.84 11.25 23.28
C LYS A 2 5.14 10.24 22.34
N PHE A 3 5.90 9.33 21.77
CA PHE A 3 5.38 8.25 20.92
C PHE A 3 4.81 7.10 21.76
N ASN A 4 3.89 6.36 21.17
CA ASN A 4 3.39 5.11 21.73
C ASN A 4 4.47 4.01 21.62
N SER A 5 4.33 2.94 22.43
CA SER A 5 5.23 1.80 22.31
C SER A 5 4.94 0.99 21.03
N ILE A 6 5.93 0.29 20.53
CA ILE A 6 5.78 -0.63 19.39
C ILE A 6 4.73 -1.70 19.69
N ASP A 7 4.72 -2.27 20.90
CA ASP A 7 3.71 -3.26 21.29
C ASP A 7 2.28 -2.73 21.19
N SER A 8 2.07 -1.47 21.64
CA SER A 8 0.77 -0.82 21.51
C SER A 8 0.39 -0.60 20.04
N ALA A 9 1.34 -0.20 19.19
CA ALA A 9 1.10 -0.04 17.76
C ALA A 9 0.75 -1.37 17.07
N LEU A 10 1.45 -2.47 17.42
CA LEU A 10 1.15 -3.80 16.90
C LEU A 10 -0.24 -4.29 17.30
N GLU A 11 -0.67 -4.01 18.54
CA GLU A 11 -2.05 -4.35 18.98
C GLU A 11 -3.11 -3.57 18.18
N GLU A 12 -2.88 -2.29 17.86
CA GLU A 12 -3.79 -1.52 17.03
C GLU A 12 -3.91 -2.13 15.61
N ILE A 13 -2.79 -2.49 14.99
CA ILE A 13 -2.78 -3.12 13.66
C ILE A 13 -3.47 -4.48 13.67
N LYS A 14 -3.22 -5.34 14.67
CA LYS A 14 -3.87 -6.65 14.83
C LYS A 14 -5.40 -6.53 14.99
N ASN A 15 -5.86 -5.43 15.56
CA ASN A 15 -7.28 -5.13 15.70
C ASN A 15 -7.89 -4.43 14.46
N GLY A 16 -7.17 -4.36 13.34
CA GLY A 16 -7.63 -3.73 12.10
C GLY A 16 -7.71 -2.21 12.15
N ARG A 17 -7.05 -1.60 13.14
CA ARG A 17 -7.00 -0.15 13.26
C ARG A 17 -5.79 0.45 12.54
N CYS A 18 -5.88 1.74 12.24
CA CYS A 18 -4.83 2.50 11.61
C CYS A 18 -3.92 3.15 12.67
N ILE A 19 -2.62 3.17 12.40
CA ILE A 19 -1.63 3.92 13.17
C ILE A 19 -0.99 4.99 12.28
N ILE A 20 -0.33 5.96 12.90
CA ILE A 20 0.53 6.92 12.20
C ILE A 20 1.98 6.52 12.48
N VAL A 21 2.71 6.24 11.43
CA VAL A 21 4.16 6.04 11.48
C VAL A 21 4.83 7.31 10.99
N VAL A 22 5.76 7.84 11.76
CA VAL A 22 6.53 9.03 11.38
C VAL A 22 7.99 8.65 11.23
N ASP A 23 8.64 9.24 10.27
CA ASP A 23 10.07 9.08 10.06
C ASP A 23 10.87 10.16 10.78
N ASN A 24 12.19 10.12 10.62
CA ASN A 24 13.10 11.08 11.24
C ASN A 24 12.94 12.47 10.61
N GLU A 25 13.08 13.52 11.43
CA GLU A 25 13.06 14.92 11.00
C GLU A 25 14.13 15.23 9.92
N ASP A 26 15.24 14.49 9.94
CA ASP A 26 16.34 14.61 8.98
C ASP A 26 16.10 13.87 7.66
N ARG A 27 14.99 13.08 7.53
CA ARG A 27 14.63 12.34 6.33
C ARG A 27 13.50 13.08 5.58
N GLU A 28 12.29 12.59 5.60
CA GLU A 28 11.14 13.22 4.94
C GLU A 28 10.35 14.10 5.90
N ASN A 29 10.44 13.81 7.20
CA ASN A 29 9.66 14.47 8.25
C ASN A 29 8.16 14.41 7.96
N GLU A 30 7.71 13.28 7.48
CA GLU A 30 6.32 13.01 7.11
C GLU A 30 5.71 11.91 7.99
N GLY A 31 4.40 11.79 7.95
CA GLY A 31 3.66 10.75 8.66
C GLY A 31 2.80 9.96 7.71
N ASP A 32 2.90 8.63 7.81
CA ASP A 32 2.11 7.70 7.02
C ASP A 32 0.99 7.07 7.85
N LEU A 33 -0.20 6.99 7.27
CA LEU A 33 -1.30 6.17 7.80
C LEU A 33 -1.05 4.72 7.41
N VAL A 34 -0.90 3.84 8.39
CA VAL A 34 -0.56 2.42 8.18
C VAL A 34 -1.61 1.51 8.79
N SER A 35 -2.05 0.51 8.04
CA SER A 35 -3.00 -0.53 8.46
C SER A 35 -2.64 -1.86 7.83
N ALA A 36 -3.07 -2.98 8.44
CA ALA A 36 -2.89 -4.31 7.86
C ALA A 36 -3.78 -4.49 6.63
N SER A 37 -3.19 -4.84 5.48
CA SER A 37 -3.94 -5.05 4.25
C SER A 37 -4.94 -6.21 4.34
N GLU A 38 -4.66 -7.24 5.14
CA GLU A 38 -5.56 -8.38 5.39
C GLU A 38 -6.84 -7.99 6.15
N LEU A 39 -6.78 -6.91 6.92
CA LEU A 39 -7.90 -6.40 7.74
C LEU A 39 -8.48 -5.10 7.18
N ILE A 40 -8.04 -4.69 5.99
CA ILE A 40 -8.50 -3.44 5.37
C ILE A 40 -10.00 -3.50 5.07
N THR A 41 -10.68 -2.37 5.15
CA THR A 41 -12.09 -2.22 4.81
C THR A 41 -12.29 -1.03 3.87
N PRO A 42 -13.40 -0.96 3.11
CA PRO A 42 -13.71 0.22 2.31
C PRO A 42 -13.74 1.52 3.13
N ASP A 43 -14.22 1.46 4.37
CA ASP A 43 -14.26 2.63 5.26
C ASP A 43 -12.86 3.09 5.66
N MET A 44 -11.93 2.14 5.89
CA MET A 44 -10.54 2.47 6.18
C MET A 44 -9.85 3.09 4.96
N VAL A 45 -10.07 2.57 3.76
CA VAL A 45 -9.56 3.17 2.51
C VAL A 45 -10.12 4.58 2.33
N ASN A 46 -11.41 4.78 2.58
CA ASN A 46 -12.03 6.10 2.54
C ASN A 46 -11.43 7.07 3.56
N PHE A 47 -11.21 6.60 4.79
CA PHE A 47 -10.54 7.38 5.83
C PHE A 47 -9.14 7.81 5.41
N MET A 48 -8.31 6.86 4.92
CA MET A 48 -6.96 7.15 4.44
C MET A 48 -6.96 8.18 3.30
N ALA A 49 -7.86 8.03 2.33
CA ALA A 49 -7.97 8.94 1.19
C ALA A 49 -8.39 10.36 1.63
N LYS A 50 -9.36 10.45 2.55
CA LYS A 50 -9.93 11.71 3.01
C LYS A 50 -9.00 12.46 3.95
N GLU A 51 -8.43 11.77 4.91
CA GLU A 51 -7.63 12.39 5.99
C GLU A 51 -6.13 12.43 5.63
N GLY A 52 -5.58 11.37 5.03
CA GLY A 52 -4.18 11.32 4.62
C GLY A 52 -3.89 12.13 3.36
N ARG A 53 -4.84 12.18 2.41
CA ARG A 53 -4.77 12.97 1.16
C ARG A 53 -3.57 12.63 0.26
N GLY A 54 -2.85 11.57 0.56
CA GLY A 54 -1.72 11.07 -0.21
C GLY A 54 -2.11 9.90 -1.14
N LEU A 55 -1.08 9.25 -1.68
CA LEU A 55 -1.25 8.01 -2.42
C LEU A 55 -1.65 6.88 -1.48
N ILE A 56 -2.48 5.95 -2.00
CA ILE A 56 -2.75 4.70 -1.29
C ILE A 56 -1.82 3.64 -1.87
N CYS A 57 -0.93 3.15 -1.04
CA CYS A 57 0.10 2.18 -1.39
C CYS A 57 -0.15 0.83 -0.73
N VAL A 58 0.37 -0.23 -1.33
CA VAL A 58 0.41 -1.57 -0.73
C VAL A 58 1.84 -2.08 -0.78
N THR A 59 2.43 -2.33 0.38
CA THR A 59 3.77 -2.92 0.43
C THR A 59 3.68 -4.42 0.21
N ILE A 60 4.45 -4.93 -0.74
CA ILE A 60 4.55 -6.33 -1.13
C ILE A 60 6.02 -6.76 -1.17
N ASP A 61 6.27 -8.06 -1.06
CA ASP A 61 7.60 -8.60 -1.27
C ASP A 61 7.94 -8.76 -2.76
N SER A 62 9.21 -8.98 -3.06
CA SER A 62 9.70 -9.15 -4.41
C SER A 62 9.15 -10.41 -5.11
N LYS A 63 8.78 -11.45 -4.34
CA LYS A 63 8.15 -12.66 -4.87
C LYS A 63 6.73 -12.38 -5.36
N LYS A 64 5.95 -11.64 -4.57
CA LYS A 64 4.59 -11.24 -4.92
C LYS A 64 4.60 -10.30 -6.13
N ALA A 65 5.50 -9.32 -6.16
CA ALA A 65 5.67 -8.43 -7.30
C ALA A 65 5.92 -9.21 -8.60
N ARG A 66 6.82 -10.18 -8.57
CA ARG A 66 7.08 -11.06 -9.74
C ARG A 66 5.86 -11.91 -10.12
N SER A 67 5.15 -12.49 -9.16
CA SER A 67 3.98 -13.34 -9.45
C SER A 67 2.83 -12.58 -10.12
N LEU A 68 2.71 -11.29 -9.85
CA LEU A 68 1.72 -10.40 -10.45
C LEU A 68 2.26 -9.61 -11.64
N ASN A 69 3.51 -9.85 -12.06
CA ASN A 69 4.20 -9.11 -13.13
C ASN A 69 4.12 -7.57 -12.91
N LEU A 70 4.42 -7.14 -11.69
CA LEU A 70 4.47 -5.73 -11.31
C LEU A 70 5.89 -5.19 -11.54
N GLU A 71 6.08 -4.59 -12.71
CA GLU A 71 7.36 -3.96 -13.07
C GLU A 71 7.58 -2.66 -12.29
N PRO A 72 8.86 -2.26 -12.05
CA PRO A 72 9.18 -0.95 -11.52
C PRO A 72 8.51 0.16 -12.33
N MET A 73 7.99 1.18 -11.67
CA MET A 73 7.37 2.34 -12.31
C MET A 73 8.37 3.08 -13.22
N GLU A 74 9.65 3.09 -12.85
CA GLU A 74 10.72 3.67 -13.62
C GLU A 74 11.95 2.75 -13.61
N ARG A 75 12.56 2.55 -14.77
CA ARG A 75 13.77 1.70 -14.92
C ARG A 75 14.98 2.28 -14.21
N LYS A 76 15.11 3.60 -14.19
CA LYS A 76 16.16 4.32 -13.49
C LYS A 76 15.52 5.24 -12.45
N ASN A 77 15.38 4.72 -11.23
CA ASN A 77 14.84 5.50 -10.14
C ASN A 77 15.80 6.67 -9.84
N SER A 78 15.27 7.89 -9.91
CA SER A 78 16.01 9.13 -9.64
C SER A 78 15.40 9.91 -8.49
N SER A 79 14.43 9.32 -7.77
CA SER A 79 13.83 9.95 -6.60
C SER A 79 14.84 10.03 -5.46
N LEU A 80 14.72 11.04 -4.61
CA LEU A 80 15.66 11.32 -3.53
C LEU A 80 15.85 10.12 -2.58
N TYR A 81 14.78 9.37 -2.32
CA TYR A 81 14.79 8.24 -1.38
C TYR A 81 14.66 6.88 -2.08
N GLU A 82 14.70 6.87 -3.40
CA GLU A 82 14.68 5.65 -4.24
C GLU A 82 13.52 4.70 -3.91
N THR A 83 12.34 5.24 -3.57
CA THR A 83 11.15 4.44 -3.26
C THR A 83 10.81 3.49 -4.41
N ASN A 84 10.74 2.20 -4.13
CA ASN A 84 10.54 1.14 -5.11
C ASN A 84 9.07 1.00 -5.54
N PHE A 85 8.49 2.04 -6.12
CA PHE A 85 7.17 1.97 -6.72
C PHE A 85 7.16 1.03 -7.92
N THR A 86 6.11 0.23 -8.01
CA THR A 86 5.76 -0.46 -9.26
C THR A 86 4.76 0.37 -10.04
N ILE A 87 4.43 -0.07 -11.27
CA ILE A 87 3.30 0.48 -11.99
C ILE A 87 2.04 0.39 -11.13
N SER A 88 1.20 1.42 -11.18
CA SER A 88 -0.08 1.43 -10.48
C SER A 88 -1.08 0.46 -11.10
N VAL A 89 -2.00 -0.06 -10.29
CA VAL A 89 -2.95 -1.08 -10.74
C VAL A 89 -4.35 -0.85 -10.18
N ASP A 90 -5.33 -1.46 -10.84
CA ASP A 90 -6.69 -1.69 -10.33
C ASP A 90 -7.05 -3.16 -10.48
N ALA A 91 -8.01 -3.66 -9.68
CA ALA A 91 -8.58 -4.97 -9.92
C ALA A 91 -9.35 -4.97 -11.26
N SER A 92 -9.14 -6.03 -12.07
CA SER A 92 -9.79 -6.16 -13.38
C SER A 92 -11.27 -6.54 -13.31
N LYS A 93 -11.75 -6.95 -12.12
CA LYS A 93 -13.14 -7.38 -11.86
C LYS A 93 -13.67 -6.75 -10.58
N ASN A 94 -14.99 -6.68 -10.47
CA ASN A 94 -15.70 -6.16 -9.31
C ASN A 94 -15.39 -4.69 -8.98
N THR A 95 -14.89 -3.93 -9.94
CA THR A 95 -14.59 -2.51 -9.83
C THR A 95 -15.33 -1.73 -10.91
N THR A 96 -15.46 -0.42 -10.72
CA THR A 96 -16.00 0.52 -11.72
C THR A 96 -14.87 1.25 -12.43
N THR A 97 -14.53 2.46 -11.98
CA THR A 97 -13.44 3.26 -12.55
C THR A 97 -12.08 3.06 -11.81
N GLY A 98 -12.06 2.29 -10.74
CA GLY A 98 -10.87 2.03 -9.93
C GLY A 98 -10.63 3.02 -8.79
N ILE A 99 -11.18 4.24 -8.85
CA ILE A 99 -10.84 5.32 -7.91
C ILE A 99 -11.66 5.32 -6.62
N SER A 100 -12.85 4.71 -6.59
CA SER A 100 -13.68 4.72 -5.38
C SER A 100 -12.97 3.99 -4.22
N ALA A 101 -13.38 4.29 -2.98
CA ALA A 101 -12.83 3.59 -1.82
C ALA A 101 -13.09 2.08 -1.90
N PHE A 102 -14.24 1.67 -2.43
CA PHE A 102 -14.58 0.28 -2.65
C PHE A 102 -13.70 -0.35 -3.75
N ASP A 103 -13.50 0.30 -4.88
CA ASP A 103 -12.68 -0.22 -5.96
C ASP A 103 -11.21 -0.40 -5.52
N ARG A 104 -10.67 0.57 -4.77
CA ARG A 104 -9.32 0.48 -4.22
C ARG A 104 -9.20 -0.61 -3.16
N PHE A 105 -10.22 -0.79 -2.32
CA PHE A 105 -10.30 -1.91 -1.39
C PHE A 105 -10.27 -3.26 -2.14
N GLU A 106 -11.09 -3.44 -3.19
CA GLU A 106 -11.07 -4.66 -4.00
C GLU A 106 -9.69 -4.88 -4.66
N THR A 107 -9.05 -3.82 -5.12
CA THR A 107 -7.70 -3.89 -5.68
C THR A 107 -6.68 -4.36 -4.63
N ILE A 108 -6.73 -3.82 -3.42
CA ILE A 108 -5.86 -4.27 -2.32
C ILE A 108 -6.07 -5.76 -2.04
N ARG A 109 -7.34 -6.20 -1.96
CA ARG A 109 -7.66 -7.62 -1.76
C ARG A 109 -7.08 -8.52 -2.84
N VAL A 110 -7.18 -8.12 -4.10
CA VAL A 110 -6.58 -8.87 -5.22
C VAL A 110 -5.06 -8.91 -5.08
N ILE A 111 -4.42 -7.80 -4.74
CA ILE A 111 -2.96 -7.76 -4.59
C ILE A 111 -2.48 -8.74 -3.51
N ILE A 112 -3.14 -8.83 -2.37
CA ILE A 112 -2.69 -9.68 -1.25
C ILE A 112 -3.12 -11.15 -1.37
N ASP A 113 -4.10 -11.49 -2.19
CA ASP A 113 -4.54 -12.87 -2.39
C ASP A 113 -3.43 -13.71 -3.06
N GLU A 114 -3.00 -14.78 -2.39
CA GLU A 114 -1.95 -15.68 -2.89
C GLU A 114 -2.29 -16.34 -4.24
N LYS A 115 -3.58 -16.48 -4.56
CA LYS A 115 -4.07 -17.12 -5.78
C LYS A 115 -4.19 -16.18 -6.96
N SER A 116 -4.06 -14.87 -6.73
CA SER A 116 -4.17 -13.85 -7.78
C SER A 116 -3.06 -13.97 -8.81
N LYS A 117 -3.42 -13.67 -10.05
CA LYS A 117 -2.56 -13.71 -11.22
C LYS A 117 -2.46 -12.32 -11.85
N GLU A 118 -1.49 -12.15 -12.72
CA GLU A 118 -1.31 -10.93 -13.52
C GLU A 118 -2.60 -10.44 -14.18
N SER A 119 -3.40 -11.38 -14.74
CA SER A 119 -4.66 -11.09 -15.42
C SER A 119 -5.79 -10.55 -14.52
N ASP A 120 -5.64 -10.67 -13.20
CA ASP A 120 -6.62 -10.16 -12.24
C ASP A 120 -6.43 -8.67 -11.94
N LEU A 121 -5.39 -8.07 -12.52
CA LEU A 121 -5.06 -6.65 -12.40
C LEU A 121 -5.08 -5.94 -13.75
N ALA A 122 -5.68 -4.76 -13.78
CA ALA A 122 -5.60 -3.79 -14.88
C ALA A 122 -4.46 -2.79 -14.61
N ARG A 123 -3.85 -2.26 -15.66
CA ARG A 123 -2.72 -1.33 -15.64
C ARG A 123 -2.94 -0.18 -16.65
N PRO A 124 -2.68 1.08 -16.30
CA PRO A 124 -2.42 1.60 -14.95
C PRO A 124 -3.69 1.64 -14.10
N GLY A 125 -3.54 1.97 -12.80
CA GLY A 125 -4.66 2.05 -11.86
C GLY A 125 -4.43 3.07 -10.74
N HIS A 126 -5.15 2.89 -9.63
CA HIS A 126 -5.24 3.86 -8.54
C HIS A 126 -4.64 3.34 -7.21
N ILE A 127 -4.14 2.12 -7.17
CA ILE A 127 -3.32 1.58 -6.07
C ILE A 127 -1.87 1.51 -6.54
N PHE A 128 -0.97 1.91 -5.64
CA PHE A 128 0.47 2.02 -5.91
C PHE A 128 1.23 0.97 -5.09
N PRO A 129 1.53 -0.21 -5.67
CA PRO A 129 2.34 -1.20 -4.96
C PRO A 129 3.78 -0.71 -4.79
N ILE A 130 4.35 -0.99 -3.61
CA ILE A 130 5.74 -0.71 -3.27
C ILE A 130 6.42 -2.03 -2.94
N VAL A 131 7.56 -2.30 -3.57
CA VAL A 131 8.37 -3.48 -3.24
C VAL A 131 9.24 -3.17 -2.02
N GLY A 132 8.91 -3.83 -0.90
CA GLY A 132 9.72 -3.76 0.31
C GLY A 132 11.07 -4.44 0.14
N LYS A 133 12.07 -4.01 0.92
CA LYS A 133 13.37 -4.67 0.97
C LYS A 133 13.24 -6.04 1.62
N ASP A 134 13.96 -7.02 1.10
CA ASP A 134 13.99 -8.37 1.68
C ASP A 134 14.52 -8.31 3.13
N GLY A 135 13.74 -8.88 4.07
CA GLY A 135 14.06 -8.82 5.49
C GLY A 135 13.63 -7.54 6.21
N GLY A 136 12.98 -6.63 5.53
CA GLY A 136 12.52 -5.35 6.08
C GLY A 136 13.50 -4.21 5.84
N VAL A 137 13.87 -3.51 6.88
CA VAL A 137 14.72 -2.31 6.81
C VAL A 137 16.18 -2.66 6.67
#